data_8623874a02d56c2a0c220d405b53d3ff
#
_entry.id   8623874a02d56c2a0c220d405b53d3ff
#
_cell.length_a   1.000
_cell.length_b   1.000
_cell.length_c   1.000
_cell.angle_alpha   90.00
_cell.angle_beta   90.00
_cell.angle_gamma   90.00
#
_symmetry.space_group_name_H-M   'P 1'
#
loop_
_entity.id
_entity.type
_entity.pdbx_description
1 polymer ?
#
loop_
_entity_poly.entity_id
_entity_poly.type
_entity_poly.pdbx_seq_one_letter_code
_entity_poly.pdbx_strand_id
1 'polypeptide(L)'
;MEQLLQQIEAIKAEIAATVATTPDAVEQYRIKYLGTKGLVKQIMGEMKNVPNEQKKEFGQILNAFKIVAEEKMQQLQEALGDSGEQSGANFDFTLPGDPIAVGTRHPLNLVRNQMVSIFKRLGFAVAEGPEVEDDWHNFGAMNLPADHPARDMQDTFYVQEASENSAAWLLRTHTSSVQARVMETQKPPIRVICPGRVYRNETISARAHCFFHQVEGLYIDENVSFADLKQTLYFFVQEMFGKDVKVRFRPSYFPFTEPSAEMDISCQICAGKGCNICKHTGWVEILGSGMVHPKVLENFGIDPEKYTGFAFGMGVERIAQLKYQVNDLRLYSQNDLRFLEQFKSV
;
A
#
# COMPACT_ATOMS: atom_id res chain seq x y z
N MET A 1 70.14 -20.42 35.01
CA MET A 1 69.87 -18.98 35.23
C MET A 1 70.70 -18.09 34.31
N GLU A 2 71.95 -18.30 34.20
CA GLU A 2 72.88 -17.47 33.37
C GLU A 2 72.44 -17.44 31.90
N GLN A 3 72.03 -18.57 31.31
CA GLN A 3 71.49 -18.62 29.92
C GLN A 3 70.20 -17.82 29.73
N LEU A 4 69.29 -17.82 30.69
CA LEU A 4 68.07 -17.03 30.64
C LEU A 4 68.34 -15.54 30.77
N LEU A 5 69.29 -15.15 31.60
CA LEU A 5 69.70 -13.74 31.72
C LEU A 5 70.39 -13.24 30.45
N GLN A 6 71.20 -14.07 29.79
CA GLN A 6 71.83 -13.74 28.51
C GLN A 6 70.76 -13.60 27.40
N GLN A 7 69.70 -14.46 27.38
CA GLN A 7 68.61 -14.33 26.46
C GLN A 7 67.80 -13.05 26.66
N ILE A 8 67.50 -12.68 27.90
CA ILE A 8 66.78 -11.44 28.21
C ILE A 8 67.58 -10.22 27.73
N GLU A 9 68.87 -10.18 27.95
CA GLU A 9 69.78 -9.06 27.55
C GLU A 9 69.85 -9.00 25.99
N ALA A 10 69.92 -10.14 25.31
CA ALA A 10 69.89 -10.18 23.84
C ALA A 10 68.61 -9.64 23.27
N ILE A 11 67.48 -10.04 23.87
CA ILE A 11 66.14 -9.56 23.41
C ILE A 11 65.95 -8.08 23.75
N LYS A 12 66.46 -7.57 24.89
CA LYS A 12 66.43 -6.15 25.20
C LYS A 12 67.19 -5.32 24.15
N ALA A 13 68.34 -5.83 23.73
CA ALA A 13 69.18 -5.18 22.71
C ALA A 13 68.39 -5.16 21.34
N GLU A 14 67.77 -6.26 21.03
CA GLU A 14 66.86 -6.33 19.80
C GLU A 14 65.71 -5.37 19.87
N ILE A 15 65.05 -5.30 21.03
CA ILE A 15 63.95 -4.34 21.27
C ILE A 15 64.44 -2.89 21.10
N ALA A 16 65.60 -2.57 21.70
CA ALA A 16 66.14 -1.23 21.58
C ALA A 16 66.48 -0.82 20.14
N ALA A 17 67.00 -1.77 19.36
CA ALA A 17 67.36 -1.57 17.94
C ALA A 17 66.16 -1.55 16.99
N THR A 18 64.97 -1.95 17.45
CA THR A 18 63.80 -2.01 16.58
C THR A 18 63.34 -0.61 16.22
N VAL A 19 63.21 -0.37 14.90
CA VAL A 19 62.59 0.82 14.32
C VAL A 19 61.38 0.37 13.50
N ALA A 20 60.23 0.97 13.71
CA ALA A 20 59.02 0.71 12.93
C ALA A 20 58.60 2.03 12.30
N THR A 21 58.46 2.00 10.98
CA THR A 21 58.07 3.15 10.16
C THR A 21 56.66 3.01 9.56
N THR A 22 56.00 1.89 9.82
CA THR A 22 54.62 1.61 9.32
C THR A 22 53.78 1.01 10.45
N PRO A 23 52.44 1.22 10.42
CA PRO A 23 51.50 0.62 11.37
C PRO A 23 51.63 -0.91 11.46
N ASP A 24 51.79 -1.57 10.31
CA ASP A 24 51.96 -3.02 10.23
C ASP A 24 53.23 -3.49 10.97
N ALA A 25 54.34 -2.72 10.90
CA ALA A 25 55.59 -3.04 11.60
C ALA A 25 55.43 -2.91 13.13
N VAL A 26 54.63 -1.94 13.62
CA VAL A 26 54.29 -1.80 15.03
C VAL A 26 53.42 -2.96 15.51
N GLU A 27 52.45 -3.37 14.71
CA GLU A 27 51.60 -4.52 15.06
C GLU A 27 52.41 -5.83 15.09
N GLN A 28 53.36 -6.02 14.15
CA GLN A 28 54.25 -7.17 14.18
C GLN A 28 55.16 -7.14 15.42
N TYR A 29 55.68 -5.95 15.85
CA TYR A 29 56.37 -5.80 17.11
C TYR A 29 55.52 -6.25 18.29
N ARG A 30 54.26 -5.79 18.36
CA ARG A 30 53.33 -6.17 19.42
C ARG A 30 53.11 -7.69 19.47
N ILE A 31 52.89 -8.33 18.33
CA ILE A 31 52.68 -9.78 18.23
C ILE A 31 53.94 -10.53 18.69
N LYS A 32 55.12 -10.12 18.22
CA LYS A 32 56.37 -10.79 18.47
C LYS A 32 56.78 -10.72 19.95
N TYR A 33 56.66 -9.57 20.59
CA TYR A 33 57.15 -9.37 21.96
C TYR A 33 56.05 -9.43 23.02
N LEU A 34 54.90 -8.81 22.81
CA LEU A 34 53.85 -8.61 23.81
C LEU A 34 52.63 -9.51 23.61
N GLY A 35 52.48 -10.19 22.47
CA GLY A 35 51.37 -11.05 22.14
C GLY A 35 51.15 -12.21 23.12
N THR A 36 50.05 -12.94 22.97
CA THR A 36 49.72 -14.10 23.83
C THR A 36 50.77 -15.22 23.78
N LYS A 37 51.47 -15.34 22.68
CA LYS A 37 52.62 -16.26 22.47
C LYS A 37 53.92 -15.47 22.28
N GLY A 38 53.96 -14.20 22.68
CA GLY A 38 55.11 -13.33 22.52
C GLY A 38 56.31 -13.70 23.46
N LEU A 39 57.50 -13.25 23.05
CA LEU A 39 58.76 -13.61 23.73
C LEU A 39 58.75 -13.25 25.22
N VAL A 40 58.14 -12.11 25.61
CA VAL A 40 58.00 -11.72 27.01
C VAL A 40 57.23 -12.78 27.81
N LYS A 41 56.13 -13.29 27.30
CA LYS A 41 55.32 -14.31 27.99
C LYS A 41 56.00 -15.68 27.98
N GLN A 42 56.73 -16.02 26.92
CA GLN A 42 57.50 -17.27 26.89
C GLN A 42 58.55 -17.30 27.98
N ILE A 43 59.34 -16.22 28.12
CA ILE A 43 60.35 -16.12 29.14
C ILE A 43 59.77 -16.05 30.56
N MET A 44 58.60 -15.38 30.71
CA MET A 44 57.88 -15.42 31.99
C MET A 44 57.42 -16.83 32.37
N GLY A 45 57.07 -17.67 31.38
CA GLY A 45 56.71 -19.07 31.58
C GLY A 45 57.87 -19.91 32.16
N GLU A 46 59.15 -19.57 31.80
CA GLU A 46 60.35 -20.26 32.29
C GLU A 46 60.62 -20.00 33.80
N MET A 47 59.89 -19.06 34.41
CA MET A 47 59.99 -18.83 35.87
C MET A 47 59.72 -20.09 36.70
N LYS A 48 59.00 -21.05 36.15
CA LYS A 48 58.70 -22.36 36.77
C LYS A 48 60.04 -23.19 37.00
N ASN A 49 61.02 -22.99 36.14
CA ASN A 49 62.22 -23.74 36.10
C ASN A 49 63.35 -23.07 36.94
N VAL A 50 63.09 -21.93 37.61
CA VAL A 50 64.03 -21.21 38.44
C VAL A 50 63.94 -21.66 39.91
N PRO A 51 65.08 -21.90 40.62
CA PRO A 51 65.08 -22.28 42.03
C PRO A 51 64.42 -21.24 42.94
N ASN A 52 63.72 -21.70 43.97
CA ASN A 52 62.82 -20.86 44.80
C ASN A 52 63.60 -19.68 45.47
N GLU A 53 64.85 -19.84 45.78
CA GLU A 53 65.72 -18.81 46.44
C GLU A 53 65.97 -17.61 45.50
N GLN A 54 65.91 -17.84 44.15
CA GLN A 54 66.28 -16.82 43.16
C GLN A 54 65.01 -16.31 42.41
N LYS A 55 63.83 -16.84 42.72
CA LYS A 55 62.59 -16.41 42.05
C LYS A 55 62.27 -14.94 42.24
N LYS A 56 62.56 -14.39 43.39
CA LYS A 56 62.25 -12.97 43.70
C LYS A 56 63.12 -12.03 42.84
N GLU A 57 64.40 -12.33 42.71
CA GLU A 57 65.36 -11.52 41.94
C GLU A 57 65.09 -11.65 40.44
N PHE A 58 64.84 -12.87 39.97
CA PHE A 58 64.45 -13.14 38.57
C PHE A 58 63.11 -12.50 38.21
N GLY A 59 62.14 -12.48 39.14
CA GLY A 59 60.86 -11.81 38.97
C GLY A 59 60.95 -10.29 38.75
N GLN A 60 61.95 -9.66 39.46
CA GLN A 60 62.24 -8.23 39.27
C GLN A 60 62.85 -7.97 37.89
N ILE A 61 63.71 -8.83 37.41
CA ILE A 61 64.37 -8.74 36.10
C ILE A 61 63.33 -8.93 34.99
N LEU A 62 62.40 -9.89 35.13
CA LEU A 62 61.29 -10.12 34.18
C LEU A 62 60.34 -8.94 34.10
N ASN A 63 60.01 -8.35 35.23
CA ASN A 63 59.16 -7.19 35.25
C ASN A 63 59.78 -5.97 34.56
N ALA A 64 61.09 -5.73 34.85
CA ALA A 64 61.87 -4.70 34.16
C ALA A 64 61.95 -4.96 32.65
N PHE A 65 62.11 -6.23 32.21
CA PHE A 65 62.07 -6.62 30.80
C PHE A 65 60.78 -6.35 30.14
N LYS A 66 59.62 -6.66 30.81
CA LYS A 66 58.30 -6.37 30.32
C LYS A 66 58.10 -4.86 30.14
N ILE A 67 58.46 -4.05 31.11
CA ILE A 67 58.39 -2.59 31.07
C ILE A 67 59.11 -2.03 29.84
N VAL A 68 60.38 -2.47 29.62
CA VAL A 68 61.16 -2.04 28.45
C VAL A 68 60.50 -2.35 27.15
N ALA A 69 59.80 -3.52 27.01
CA ALA A 69 59.10 -3.89 25.82
C ALA A 69 57.82 -3.06 25.61
N GLU A 70 57.10 -2.73 26.70
CA GLU A 70 55.90 -1.89 26.68
C GLU A 70 56.25 -0.42 26.37
N GLU A 71 57.27 0.14 26.99
CA GLU A 71 57.75 1.51 26.72
C GLU A 71 58.19 1.68 25.26
N LYS A 72 58.94 0.70 24.73
CA LYS A 72 59.31 0.74 23.31
C LYS A 72 58.11 0.69 22.37
N MET A 73 57.08 -0.11 22.69
CA MET A 73 55.85 -0.16 21.94
C MET A 73 55.16 1.21 21.90
N GLN A 74 55.09 1.88 23.06
CA GLN A 74 54.52 3.21 23.17
C GLN A 74 55.33 4.24 22.36
N GLN A 75 56.66 4.21 22.42
CA GLN A 75 57.51 5.08 21.61
C GLN A 75 57.34 4.88 20.11
N LEU A 76 57.12 3.62 19.65
CA LEU A 76 56.91 3.31 18.26
C LEU A 76 55.52 3.80 17.80
N GLN A 77 54.52 3.75 18.67
CA GLN A 77 53.19 4.29 18.39
C GLN A 77 53.20 5.83 18.32
N GLU A 78 53.87 6.48 19.27
CA GLU A 78 54.04 7.93 19.30
C GLU A 78 54.84 8.47 18.09
N ALA A 79 55.88 7.71 17.66
CA ALA A 79 56.72 8.07 16.50
C ALA A 79 55.97 7.98 15.15
N LEU A 80 54.95 7.15 15.05
CA LEU A 80 54.08 7.09 13.87
C LEU A 80 53.10 8.26 13.80
N GLY A 81 53.04 9.08 14.86
CA GLY A 81 51.97 10.05 15.04
C GLY A 81 50.65 9.37 15.31
N ASP A 82 49.71 10.09 15.83
CA ASP A 82 48.31 9.65 16.00
C ASP A 82 47.66 9.54 14.62
N SER A 83 48.20 8.59 13.81
CA SER A 83 47.53 8.09 12.62
C SER A 83 46.45 7.10 13.08
N GLY A 84 45.74 7.43 14.15
CA GLY A 84 44.43 6.94 14.39
C GLY A 84 43.64 7.34 13.12
N GLU A 85 43.46 6.40 12.21
CA GLU A 85 42.35 6.50 11.27
C GLU A 85 41.16 6.92 12.10
N GLN A 86 40.87 8.24 12.10
CA GLN A 86 39.52 8.66 12.22
C GLN A 86 38.80 8.00 11.02
N SER A 87 38.44 6.74 11.20
CA SER A 87 37.35 6.11 10.43
C SER A 87 36.02 6.72 10.87
N GLY A 88 36.06 7.96 11.32
CA GLY A 88 34.94 8.85 11.21
C GLY A 88 34.86 9.17 9.73
N ALA A 89 34.10 8.38 8.97
CA ALA A 89 33.58 8.88 7.72
C ALA A 89 33.21 10.34 7.99
N ASN A 90 33.74 11.28 7.18
CA ASN A 90 33.34 12.68 7.23
C ASN A 90 31.85 12.70 6.92
N PHE A 91 31.04 12.39 7.94
CA PHE A 91 29.59 12.38 7.83
C PHE A 91 29.18 13.84 7.75
N ASP A 92 28.82 14.24 6.56
CA ASP A 92 28.30 15.59 6.33
C ASP A 92 26.88 15.67 6.88
N PHE A 93 26.74 16.18 8.09
CA PHE A 93 25.45 16.40 8.76
C PHE A 93 24.55 17.45 8.06
N THR A 94 25.06 18.15 7.04
CA THR A 94 24.25 19.08 6.24
C THR A 94 23.54 18.38 5.08
N LEU A 95 23.95 17.16 4.74
CA LEU A 95 23.22 16.36 3.76
C LEU A 95 21.86 15.93 4.32
N PRO A 96 20.80 15.96 3.50
CA PRO A 96 19.52 15.40 3.91
C PRO A 96 19.73 13.92 4.22
N GLY A 97 19.11 13.44 5.31
CA GLY A 97 19.11 12.01 5.64
C GLY A 97 18.46 11.19 4.54
N ASP A 98 18.70 9.88 4.53
CA ASP A 98 18.03 8.98 3.59
C ASP A 98 16.51 9.14 3.71
N PRO A 99 15.79 9.36 2.59
CA PRO A 99 14.36 9.54 2.64
C PRO A 99 13.70 8.27 3.17
N ILE A 100 12.90 8.40 4.22
CA ILE A 100 12.05 7.30 4.67
C ILE A 100 11.09 6.96 3.52
N ALA A 101 11.13 5.71 3.05
CA ALA A 101 10.21 5.23 2.03
C ALA A 101 8.77 5.31 2.57
N VAL A 102 8.03 6.32 2.15
CA VAL A 102 6.61 6.48 2.47
C VAL A 102 5.83 5.52 1.58
N GLY A 103 4.95 4.72 2.19
CA GLY A 103 4.03 3.86 1.44
C GLY A 103 3.07 4.69 0.58
N THR A 104 2.44 4.05 -0.40
CA THR A 104 1.41 4.67 -1.24
C THR A 104 0.03 4.13 -0.91
N ARG A 105 -1.00 4.92 -1.16
CA ARG A 105 -2.38 4.44 -1.15
C ARG A 105 -2.70 3.82 -2.49
N HIS A 106 -3.42 2.70 -2.47
CA HIS A 106 -3.87 2.05 -3.70
C HIS A 106 -4.74 3.03 -4.53
N PRO A 107 -4.53 3.15 -5.86
CA PRO A 107 -5.24 4.11 -6.70
C PRO A 107 -6.76 3.98 -6.65
N LEU A 108 -7.31 2.78 -6.52
CA LEU A 108 -8.75 2.59 -6.34
C LEU A 108 -9.25 3.22 -5.03
N ASN A 109 -8.49 3.13 -3.94
CA ASN A 109 -8.84 3.77 -2.67
C ASN A 109 -8.80 5.30 -2.78
N LEU A 110 -7.83 5.85 -3.52
CA LEU A 110 -7.75 7.29 -3.78
C LEU A 110 -9.00 7.77 -4.52
N VAL A 111 -9.38 7.08 -5.59
CA VAL A 111 -10.56 7.44 -6.41
C VAL A 111 -11.85 7.26 -5.59
N ARG A 112 -12.02 6.11 -4.91
CA ARG A 112 -13.19 5.88 -4.05
C ARG A 112 -13.35 6.97 -2.99
N ASN A 113 -12.27 7.32 -2.31
CA ASN A 113 -12.32 8.35 -1.27
C ASN A 113 -12.66 9.73 -1.85
N GLN A 114 -12.15 10.05 -3.05
CA GLN A 114 -12.53 11.27 -3.74
C GLN A 114 -14.01 11.28 -4.14
N MET A 115 -14.54 10.17 -4.70
CA MET A 115 -15.96 10.02 -5.01
C MET A 115 -16.81 10.23 -3.76
N VAL A 116 -16.48 9.56 -2.67
CA VAL A 116 -17.16 9.72 -1.37
C VAL A 116 -17.12 11.18 -0.90
N SER A 117 -15.97 11.85 -1.01
CA SER A 117 -15.83 13.25 -0.61
C SER A 117 -16.72 14.18 -1.44
N ILE A 118 -16.81 13.96 -2.77
CA ILE A 118 -17.67 14.75 -3.66
C ILE A 118 -19.15 14.61 -3.26
N PHE A 119 -19.63 13.38 -3.09
CA PHE A 119 -21.04 13.15 -2.73
C PHE A 119 -21.37 13.60 -1.30
N LYS A 120 -20.44 13.49 -0.34
CA LYS A 120 -20.63 14.06 1.01
C LYS A 120 -20.86 15.57 0.98
N ARG A 121 -20.22 16.30 0.07
CA ARG A 121 -20.45 17.74 -0.11
C ARG A 121 -21.84 18.05 -0.67
N LEU A 122 -22.48 17.08 -1.35
CA LEU A 122 -23.86 17.14 -1.78
C LEU A 122 -24.87 16.63 -0.72
N GLY A 123 -24.39 16.31 0.48
CA GLY A 123 -25.24 15.86 1.59
C GLY A 123 -25.56 14.37 1.60
N PHE A 124 -24.83 13.54 0.83
CA PHE A 124 -24.99 12.09 0.88
C PHE A 124 -24.25 11.51 2.08
N ALA A 125 -24.94 10.67 2.85
CA ALA A 125 -24.33 9.80 3.87
C ALA A 125 -23.74 8.55 3.22
N VAL A 126 -22.76 7.89 3.89
CA VAL A 126 -22.21 6.62 3.44
C VAL A 126 -22.95 5.49 4.13
N ALA A 127 -23.47 4.52 3.36
CA ALA A 127 -24.04 3.29 3.85
C ALA A 127 -23.22 2.10 3.38
N GLU A 128 -23.00 1.12 4.26
CA GLU A 128 -22.28 -0.10 3.98
C GLU A 128 -23.17 -1.32 4.27
N GLY A 129 -22.89 -2.44 3.61
CA GLY A 129 -23.64 -3.68 3.78
C GLY A 129 -22.80 -4.90 3.44
N PRO A 130 -23.31 -6.11 3.68
CA PRO A 130 -22.60 -7.36 3.49
C PRO A 130 -22.28 -7.63 2.02
N GLU A 131 -21.17 -8.37 1.77
CA GLU A 131 -20.81 -8.83 0.42
C GLU A 131 -21.54 -10.13 0.05
N VAL A 132 -21.89 -10.93 1.04
CA VAL A 132 -22.74 -12.12 0.87
C VAL A 132 -24.19 -11.71 1.12
N GLU A 133 -25.04 -11.91 0.15
CA GLU A 133 -26.44 -11.46 0.15
C GLU A 133 -27.39 -12.61 -0.15
N ASP A 134 -28.63 -12.41 0.25
CA ASP A 134 -29.71 -13.25 -0.19
C ASP A 134 -30.26 -12.79 -1.56
N ASP A 135 -31.07 -13.65 -2.17
CA ASP A 135 -31.68 -13.40 -3.47
C ASP A 135 -32.65 -12.22 -3.47
N TRP A 136 -33.34 -12.00 -2.35
CA TRP A 136 -34.30 -10.90 -2.24
C TRP A 136 -33.61 -9.53 -2.34
N HIS A 137 -32.61 -9.29 -1.51
CA HIS A 137 -31.90 -8.00 -1.48
C HIS A 137 -31.11 -7.74 -2.76
N ASN A 138 -30.55 -8.80 -3.38
CA ASN A 138 -29.77 -8.62 -4.61
C ASN A 138 -30.64 -8.46 -5.84
N PHE A 139 -31.80 -9.10 -5.90
CA PHE A 139 -32.64 -9.13 -7.11
C PHE A 139 -34.11 -8.76 -6.87
N GLY A 140 -34.81 -9.50 -6.02
CA GLY A 140 -36.23 -9.35 -5.85
C GLY A 140 -36.69 -7.95 -5.46
N ALA A 141 -36.05 -7.40 -4.45
CA ALA A 141 -36.32 -6.05 -3.95
C ALA A 141 -36.06 -4.95 -4.98
N MET A 142 -35.15 -5.21 -5.93
CA MET A 142 -34.76 -4.31 -7.02
C MET A 142 -35.61 -4.52 -8.30
N ASN A 143 -36.83 -5.02 -8.18
CA ASN A 143 -37.75 -5.25 -9.30
C ASN A 143 -37.23 -6.24 -10.36
N LEU A 144 -36.41 -7.22 -9.92
CA LEU A 144 -35.95 -8.33 -10.76
C LEU A 144 -36.60 -9.65 -10.29
N PRO A 145 -37.79 -9.99 -10.73
CA PRO A 145 -38.43 -11.28 -10.41
C PRO A 145 -37.64 -12.45 -11.00
N ALA A 146 -37.91 -13.67 -10.52
CA ALA A 146 -37.11 -14.86 -10.86
C ALA A 146 -37.05 -15.15 -12.38
N ASP A 147 -38.08 -14.79 -13.09
CA ASP A 147 -38.25 -14.99 -14.54
C ASP A 147 -37.82 -13.78 -15.39
N HIS A 148 -37.26 -12.74 -14.77
CA HIS A 148 -36.89 -11.52 -15.50
C HIS A 148 -35.61 -11.77 -16.34
N PRO A 149 -35.62 -11.49 -17.66
CA PRO A 149 -34.49 -11.78 -18.55
C PRO A 149 -33.16 -11.07 -18.13
N ALA A 150 -33.25 -9.90 -17.54
CA ALA A 150 -32.08 -9.17 -17.05
C ALA A 150 -31.36 -9.88 -15.88
N ARG A 151 -32.04 -10.80 -15.19
CA ARG A 151 -31.46 -11.60 -14.09
C ARG A 151 -30.53 -12.67 -14.63
N ASP A 152 -30.87 -13.31 -15.74
CA ASP A 152 -30.02 -14.33 -16.38
C ASP A 152 -28.78 -13.73 -17.04
N MET A 153 -28.78 -12.44 -17.33
CA MET A 153 -27.62 -11.73 -17.92
C MET A 153 -26.52 -11.39 -16.93
N GLN A 154 -26.75 -11.64 -15.64
CA GLN A 154 -25.80 -11.37 -14.58
C GLN A 154 -25.17 -12.68 -14.13
N ASP A 155 -23.95 -12.91 -14.56
CA ASP A 155 -23.12 -14.02 -14.07
C ASP A 155 -22.90 -13.86 -12.57
N THR A 156 -23.59 -14.67 -11.77
CA THR A 156 -23.60 -14.57 -10.30
C THR A 156 -22.83 -15.71 -9.68
N PHE A 157 -22.03 -15.41 -8.66
CA PHE A 157 -21.41 -16.42 -7.81
C PHE A 157 -22.36 -16.79 -6.67
N TYR A 158 -22.90 -17.99 -6.71
CA TYR A 158 -23.67 -18.56 -5.60
C TYR A 158 -22.74 -19.23 -4.60
N VAL A 159 -22.88 -18.87 -3.32
CA VAL A 159 -22.18 -19.52 -2.20
C VAL A 159 -22.94 -20.76 -1.77
N GLN A 160 -24.28 -20.66 -1.80
CA GLN A 160 -25.19 -21.76 -1.51
C GLN A 160 -26.41 -21.62 -2.44
N GLU A 161 -26.73 -22.66 -3.16
CA GLU A 161 -27.95 -22.72 -3.97
C GLU A 161 -29.17 -22.89 -3.08
N ALA A 162 -30.31 -22.41 -3.58
CA ALA A 162 -31.59 -22.61 -2.89
C ALA A 162 -31.93 -24.11 -2.83
N SER A 163 -32.45 -24.57 -1.71
CA SER A 163 -32.99 -25.90 -1.51
C SER A 163 -34.37 -25.81 -0.85
N GLU A 164 -35.07 -26.95 -0.71
CA GLU A 164 -36.42 -26.98 -0.07
C GLU A 164 -36.41 -26.34 1.36
N ASN A 165 -35.26 -26.32 2.04
CA ASN A 165 -35.11 -25.86 3.42
C ASN A 165 -34.17 -24.65 3.59
N SER A 166 -33.61 -24.09 2.52
CA SER A 166 -32.69 -22.94 2.61
C SER A 166 -32.80 -22.00 1.41
N ALA A 167 -32.72 -20.70 1.69
CA ALA A 167 -32.61 -19.67 0.68
C ALA A 167 -31.25 -19.72 -0.04
N ALA A 168 -31.19 -19.20 -1.28
CA ALA A 168 -29.94 -19.01 -1.98
C ALA A 168 -29.12 -17.87 -1.34
N TRP A 169 -27.82 -18.12 -1.19
CA TRP A 169 -26.85 -17.11 -0.80
C TRP A 169 -25.86 -16.89 -1.92
N LEU A 170 -25.54 -15.64 -2.19
CA LEU A 170 -24.72 -15.25 -3.32
C LEU A 170 -23.75 -14.12 -2.96
N LEU A 171 -22.72 -13.94 -3.77
CA LEU A 171 -21.90 -12.73 -3.72
C LEU A 171 -22.64 -11.63 -4.52
N ARG A 172 -22.88 -10.48 -3.89
CA ARG A 172 -23.65 -9.38 -4.50
C ARG A 172 -23.07 -8.94 -5.84
N THR A 173 -23.94 -8.75 -6.83
CA THR A 173 -23.58 -8.36 -8.20
C THR A 173 -23.49 -6.83 -8.38
N HIS A 174 -24.07 -6.09 -7.45
CA HIS A 174 -24.09 -4.63 -7.37
C HIS A 174 -24.28 -4.19 -5.91
N THR A 175 -24.07 -2.92 -5.63
CA THR A 175 -24.28 -2.37 -4.28
C THR A 175 -25.71 -1.87 -4.03
N SER A 176 -26.64 -2.09 -4.97
CA SER A 176 -28.07 -1.80 -4.78
C SER A 176 -28.70 -2.61 -3.64
N SER A 177 -28.12 -3.78 -3.29
CA SER A 177 -28.53 -4.52 -2.09
C SER A 177 -28.39 -3.71 -0.81
N VAL A 178 -27.37 -2.83 -0.73
CA VAL A 178 -27.21 -1.90 0.40
C VAL A 178 -28.32 -0.83 0.37
N GLN A 179 -28.73 -0.35 -0.81
CA GLN A 179 -29.85 0.58 -0.93
C GLN A 179 -31.17 -0.07 -0.44
N ALA A 180 -31.37 -1.35 -0.77
CA ALA A 180 -32.51 -2.14 -0.25
C ALA A 180 -32.52 -2.14 1.29
N ARG A 181 -31.41 -2.49 1.92
CA ARG A 181 -31.27 -2.52 3.38
C ARG A 181 -31.47 -1.15 4.04
N VAL A 182 -31.05 -0.07 3.37
CA VAL A 182 -31.34 1.29 3.83
C VAL A 182 -32.83 1.59 3.79
N MET A 183 -33.52 1.26 2.69
CA MET A 183 -34.97 1.49 2.55
C MET A 183 -35.81 0.64 3.51
N GLU A 184 -35.33 -0.53 3.96
CA GLU A 184 -35.97 -1.32 5.00
C GLU A 184 -35.92 -0.63 6.39
N THR A 185 -34.84 0.05 6.67
CA THR A 185 -34.56 0.58 8.02
C THR A 185 -34.84 2.08 8.17
N GLN A 186 -34.87 2.81 7.05
CA GLN A 186 -35.02 4.27 7.06
C GLN A 186 -36.25 4.70 6.24
N LYS A 187 -36.89 5.77 6.67
CA LYS A 187 -37.96 6.45 5.93
C LYS A 187 -37.39 7.68 5.22
N PRO A 188 -37.99 8.09 4.07
CA PRO A 188 -37.61 9.33 3.41
C PRO A 188 -37.67 10.54 4.36
N PRO A 189 -36.77 11.53 4.19
CA PRO A 189 -35.80 11.63 3.12
C PRO A 189 -34.59 10.68 3.27
N ILE A 190 -34.21 9.99 2.20
CA ILE A 190 -33.04 9.11 2.12
C ILE A 190 -32.05 9.73 1.13
N ARG A 191 -30.81 9.92 1.54
CA ARG A 191 -29.74 10.41 0.66
C ARG A 191 -28.43 9.72 1.02
N VAL A 192 -28.11 8.63 0.32
CA VAL A 192 -26.99 7.76 0.63
C VAL A 192 -26.15 7.42 -0.59
N ILE A 193 -24.86 7.16 -0.37
CA ILE A 193 -23.98 6.46 -1.30
C ILE A 193 -23.56 5.14 -0.68
N CYS A 194 -23.47 4.11 -1.51
CA CYS A 194 -23.15 2.74 -1.12
C CYS A 194 -21.86 2.28 -1.83
N PRO A 195 -20.68 2.64 -1.28
CA PRO A 195 -19.42 2.14 -1.81
C PRO A 195 -19.22 0.68 -1.40
N GLY A 196 -18.78 -0.17 -2.32
CA GLY A 196 -18.52 -1.57 -1.98
C GLY A 196 -17.93 -2.37 -3.11
N ARG A 197 -17.40 -3.56 -2.76
CA ARG A 197 -16.96 -4.56 -3.71
C ARG A 197 -18.18 -5.35 -4.20
N VAL A 198 -18.16 -5.70 -5.49
CA VAL A 198 -19.17 -6.49 -6.15
C VAL A 198 -18.54 -7.57 -7.02
N TYR A 199 -19.30 -8.59 -7.38
CA TYR A 199 -18.79 -9.80 -7.99
C TYR A 199 -19.62 -10.18 -9.21
N ARG A 200 -18.95 -10.57 -10.28
CA ARG A 200 -19.58 -11.10 -11.50
C ARG A 200 -18.74 -12.24 -12.05
N ASN A 201 -19.38 -13.31 -12.43
CA ASN A 201 -18.67 -14.47 -12.97
C ASN A 201 -18.25 -14.24 -14.43
N GLU A 202 -17.45 -13.21 -14.65
CA GLU A 202 -16.94 -12.81 -15.95
C GLU A 202 -15.49 -13.28 -16.15
N THR A 203 -15.13 -13.55 -17.41
CA THR A 203 -13.74 -13.84 -17.77
C THR A 203 -12.85 -12.63 -17.58
N ILE A 204 -11.76 -12.80 -16.82
CA ILE A 204 -10.80 -11.73 -16.52
C ILE A 204 -10.11 -11.27 -17.80
N SER A 205 -10.15 -9.96 -18.06
CA SER A 205 -9.55 -9.31 -19.21
C SER A 205 -9.03 -7.91 -18.87
N ALA A 206 -8.46 -7.22 -19.83
CA ALA A 206 -8.08 -5.81 -19.65
C ALA A 206 -9.27 -4.87 -19.35
N ARG A 207 -10.51 -5.33 -19.53
CA ARG A 207 -11.75 -4.52 -19.41
C ARG A 207 -12.77 -5.08 -18.42
N ALA A 208 -12.62 -6.32 -17.96
CA ALA A 208 -13.53 -7.01 -17.05
C ALA A 208 -12.73 -7.79 -16.01
N HIS A 209 -13.27 -7.90 -14.81
CA HIS A 209 -12.71 -8.69 -13.72
C HIS A 209 -13.85 -9.37 -12.95
N CYS A 210 -13.58 -10.53 -12.34
CA CYS A 210 -14.58 -11.27 -11.56
C CYS A 210 -15.01 -10.55 -10.27
N PHE A 211 -14.29 -9.52 -9.84
CA PHE A 211 -14.71 -8.57 -8.82
C PHE A 211 -14.26 -7.16 -9.20
N PHE A 212 -15.03 -6.18 -8.77
CA PHE A 212 -14.68 -4.77 -8.92
C PHE A 212 -15.38 -3.95 -7.82
N HIS A 213 -15.16 -2.65 -7.80
CA HIS A 213 -15.75 -1.76 -6.79
C HIS A 213 -16.78 -0.84 -7.45
N GLN A 214 -17.91 -0.70 -6.80
CA GLN A 214 -18.94 0.26 -7.20
C GLN A 214 -19.13 1.34 -6.12
N VAL A 215 -19.59 2.49 -6.56
CA VAL A 215 -20.25 3.49 -5.73
C VAL A 215 -21.60 3.72 -6.35
N GLU A 216 -22.65 3.34 -5.64
CA GLU A 216 -24.02 3.64 -6.04
C GLU A 216 -24.60 4.72 -5.13
N GLY A 217 -25.51 5.52 -5.65
CA GLY A 217 -26.20 6.55 -4.90
C GLY A 217 -27.71 6.38 -4.98
N LEU A 218 -28.39 6.70 -3.88
CA LEU A 218 -29.85 6.73 -3.78
C LEU A 218 -30.27 8.04 -3.11
N TYR A 219 -31.17 8.76 -3.76
CA TYR A 219 -31.84 9.90 -3.17
C TYR A 219 -33.34 9.76 -3.34
N ILE A 220 -34.09 9.74 -2.24
CA ILE A 220 -35.55 9.68 -2.18
C ILE A 220 -36.04 10.81 -1.29
N ASP A 221 -36.94 11.65 -1.84
CA ASP A 221 -37.59 12.73 -1.12
C ASP A 221 -38.90 13.12 -1.83
N GLU A 222 -39.60 14.12 -1.32
CA GLU A 222 -40.74 14.70 -2.04
C GLU A 222 -40.28 15.48 -3.27
N ASN A 223 -40.95 15.34 -4.40
CA ASN A 223 -40.73 16.11 -5.64
C ASN A 223 -39.32 15.99 -6.26
N VAL A 224 -38.60 14.90 -6.03
CA VAL A 224 -37.29 14.65 -6.69
C VAL A 224 -37.51 14.40 -8.18
N SER A 225 -36.70 15.04 -9.02
CA SER A 225 -36.86 15.03 -10.46
C SER A 225 -35.61 14.49 -11.19
N PHE A 226 -35.81 14.15 -12.48
CA PHE A 226 -34.67 13.79 -13.36
C PHE A 226 -33.67 14.95 -13.56
N ALA A 227 -34.15 16.20 -13.38
CA ALA A 227 -33.26 17.36 -13.41
C ALA A 227 -32.31 17.37 -12.23
N ASP A 228 -32.77 16.99 -11.02
CA ASP A 228 -31.92 16.87 -9.82
C ASP A 228 -30.85 15.79 -9.99
N LEU A 229 -31.24 14.65 -10.58
CA LEU A 229 -30.28 13.59 -10.97
C LEU A 229 -29.19 14.15 -11.90
N LYS A 230 -29.59 14.82 -12.98
CA LYS A 230 -28.63 15.38 -13.95
C LYS A 230 -27.71 16.39 -13.30
N GLN A 231 -28.23 17.30 -12.46
CA GLN A 231 -27.44 18.30 -11.78
C GLN A 231 -26.42 17.68 -10.80
N THR A 232 -26.85 16.66 -10.05
CA THR A 232 -25.98 15.87 -9.15
C THR A 232 -24.83 15.24 -9.92
N LEU A 233 -25.11 14.60 -11.04
CA LEU A 233 -24.13 13.91 -11.87
C LEU A 233 -23.20 14.88 -12.63
N TYR A 234 -23.71 16.02 -13.11
CA TYR A 234 -22.88 17.08 -13.67
C TYR A 234 -21.88 17.62 -12.66
N PHE A 235 -22.33 17.90 -11.43
CA PHE A 235 -21.44 18.31 -10.36
C PHE A 235 -20.35 17.27 -10.09
N PHE A 236 -20.72 15.99 -10.00
CA PHE A 236 -19.77 14.91 -9.83
C PHE A 236 -18.69 14.90 -10.93
N VAL A 237 -19.10 14.98 -12.20
CA VAL A 237 -18.14 14.93 -13.31
C VAL A 237 -17.20 16.14 -13.30
N GLN A 238 -17.71 17.33 -13.03
CA GLN A 238 -16.88 18.55 -12.97
C GLN A 238 -15.84 18.48 -11.84
N GLU A 239 -16.20 17.96 -10.68
CA GLU A 239 -15.30 17.79 -9.54
C GLU A 239 -14.28 16.67 -9.74
N MET A 240 -14.67 15.60 -10.44
CA MET A 240 -13.82 14.44 -10.66
C MET A 240 -12.83 14.63 -11.82
N PHE A 241 -13.29 15.21 -12.93
CA PHE A 241 -12.58 15.26 -14.20
C PHE A 241 -12.29 16.69 -14.71
N GLY A 242 -12.84 17.70 -14.07
CA GLY A 242 -12.68 19.10 -14.47
C GLY A 242 -13.85 19.65 -15.30
N LYS A 243 -13.87 20.98 -15.46
CA LYS A 243 -15.00 21.70 -16.09
C LYS A 243 -15.08 21.54 -17.61
N ASP A 244 -14.00 21.17 -18.26
CA ASP A 244 -13.92 21.09 -19.73
C ASP A 244 -14.44 19.75 -20.27
N VAL A 245 -14.77 18.79 -19.39
CA VAL A 245 -15.25 17.46 -19.77
C VAL A 245 -16.69 17.56 -20.27
N LYS A 246 -16.89 17.12 -21.52
CA LYS A 246 -18.23 17.04 -22.12
C LYS A 246 -18.98 15.82 -21.60
N VAL A 247 -20.25 16.01 -21.34
CA VAL A 247 -21.17 14.98 -20.82
C VAL A 247 -22.34 14.79 -21.79
N ARG A 248 -22.78 13.57 -21.95
CA ARG A 248 -24.05 13.25 -22.62
C ARG A 248 -24.80 12.17 -21.88
N PHE A 249 -26.11 12.24 -21.91
CA PHE A 249 -27.01 11.19 -21.45
C PHE A 249 -27.59 10.45 -22.64
N ARG A 250 -27.66 9.13 -22.54
CA ARG A 250 -28.31 8.26 -23.51
C ARG A 250 -29.46 7.52 -22.81
N PRO A 251 -30.67 7.42 -23.41
CA PRO A 251 -31.69 6.53 -22.86
C PRO A 251 -31.16 5.10 -22.70
N SER A 252 -31.53 4.47 -21.60
CA SER A 252 -31.22 3.08 -21.30
C SER A 252 -32.39 2.41 -20.57
N TYR A 253 -32.23 1.16 -20.24
CA TYR A 253 -33.15 0.39 -19.43
C TYR A 253 -32.47 -0.30 -18.27
N PHE A 254 -33.02 -0.09 -17.07
CA PHE A 254 -32.66 -0.86 -15.88
C PHE A 254 -33.95 -1.24 -15.15
N PRO A 255 -34.07 -2.49 -14.62
CA PRO A 255 -35.31 -2.94 -13.99
C PRO A 255 -35.76 -2.11 -12.79
N PHE A 256 -34.81 -1.52 -12.10
CA PHE A 256 -35.00 -0.76 -10.85
C PHE A 256 -35.17 0.76 -11.06
N THR A 257 -35.09 1.24 -12.32
CA THR A 257 -35.27 2.68 -12.63
C THR A 257 -36.12 2.91 -13.88
N GLU A 258 -36.96 3.96 -13.88
CA GLU A 258 -37.75 4.41 -15.00
C GLU A 258 -38.10 5.91 -14.83
N PRO A 259 -37.72 6.80 -15.76
CA PRO A 259 -36.85 6.58 -16.91
C PRO A 259 -35.39 6.33 -16.50
N SER A 260 -34.67 5.57 -17.34
CA SER A 260 -33.28 5.23 -17.14
C SER A 260 -32.41 5.92 -18.19
N ALA A 261 -31.14 6.21 -17.79
CA ALA A 261 -30.17 6.79 -18.68
C ALA A 261 -28.72 6.33 -18.31
N GLU A 262 -27.94 6.09 -19.33
CA GLU A 262 -26.49 5.97 -19.20
C GLU A 262 -25.83 7.34 -19.40
N MET A 263 -24.76 7.58 -18.66
CA MET A 263 -23.99 8.81 -18.77
C MET A 263 -22.61 8.53 -19.35
N ASP A 264 -22.30 9.19 -20.45
CA ASP A 264 -20.98 9.15 -21.08
C ASP A 264 -20.27 10.48 -20.86
N ILE A 265 -18.94 10.41 -20.77
CA ILE A 265 -18.05 11.57 -20.82
C ILE A 265 -17.15 11.52 -22.05
N SER A 266 -16.66 12.68 -22.50
CA SER A 266 -15.61 12.72 -23.51
C SER A 266 -14.37 11.97 -23.01
N CYS A 267 -13.80 11.12 -23.86
CA CYS A 267 -12.70 10.26 -23.48
C CYS A 267 -11.48 11.08 -23.08
N GLN A 268 -11.05 10.96 -21.82
CA GLN A 268 -9.91 11.71 -21.27
C GLN A 268 -8.56 11.15 -21.77
N ILE A 269 -8.52 9.90 -22.24
CA ILE A 269 -7.30 9.25 -22.71
C ILE A 269 -6.91 9.75 -24.10
N CYS A 270 -7.88 9.95 -24.99
CA CYS A 270 -7.63 10.40 -26.36
C CYS A 270 -8.15 11.80 -26.67
N ALA A 271 -8.61 12.54 -25.66
CA ALA A 271 -9.23 13.85 -25.82
C ALA A 271 -10.34 13.89 -26.89
N GLY A 272 -11.15 12.83 -26.95
CA GLY A 272 -12.26 12.69 -27.89
C GLY A 272 -11.88 12.25 -29.32
N LYS A 273 -10.60 12.03 -29.63
CA LYS A 273 -10.13 11.66 -30.98
C LYS A 273 -10.45 10.21 -31.37
N GLY A 274 -10.72 9.35 -30.40
CA GLY A 274 -10.93 7.92 -30.60
C GLY A 274 -9.70 7.08 -30.22
N CYS A 275 -9.91 6.05 -29.40
CA CYS A 275 -8.88 5.07 -28.99
C CYS A 275 -9.55 3.73 -28.65
N ASN A 276 -8.74 2.71 -28.35
CA ASN A 276 -9.26 1.38 -28.00
C ASN A 276 -10.17 1.40 -26.76
N ILE A 277 -9.96 2.29 -25.80
CA ILE A 277 -10.77 2.37 -24.58
C ILE A 277 -12.18 2.89 -24.90
N CYS A 278 -12.29 3.95 -25.69
CA CYS A 278 -13.58 4.49 -26.13
C CYS A 278 -14.14 3.79 -27.39
N LYS A 279 -13.52 2.70 -27.85
CA LYS A 279 -13.88 1.98 -29.09
C LYS A 279 -14.00 2.92 -30.29
N HIS A 280 -13.08 3.88 -30.39
CA HIS A 280 -12.98 4.91 -31.41
C HIS A 280 -14.17 5.89 -31.49
N THR A 281 -15.09 5.87 -30.52
CA THR A 281 -16.27 6.77 -30.47
C THR A 281 -15.97 8.18 -29.93
N GLY A 282 -14.85 8.33 -29.21
CA GLY A 282 -14.52 9.55 -28.47
C GLY A 282 -15.27 9.70 -27.12
N TRP A 283 -16.17 8.77 -26.79
CA TRP A 283 -17.02 8.78 -25.59
C TRP A 283 -16.83 7.53 -24.76
N VAL A 284 -16.89 7.66 -23.44
CA VAL A 284 -16.80 6.52 -22.51
C VAL A 284 -17.95 6.60 -21.53
N GLU A 285 -18.72 5.52 -21.48
CA GLU A 285 -19.73 5.33 -20.44
C GLU A 285 -19.05 5.19 -19.06
N ILE A 286 -19.54 5.95 -18.10
CA ILE A 286 -19.02 5.96 -16.74
C ILE A 286 -20.02 5.48 -15.69
N LEU A 287 -21.32 5.56 -15.96
CA LEU A 287 -22.37 5.18 -15.02
C LEU A 287 -23.71 4.92 -15.69
N GLY A 288 -24.53 4.10 -15.05
CA GLY A 288 -25.96 4.00 -15.26
C GLY A 288 -26.73 4.78 -14.19
N SER A 289 -27.92 5.30 -14.54
CA SER A 289 -28.72 6.11 -13.63
C SER A 289 -30.20 6.12 -14.04
N GLY A 290 -31.09 6.59 -13.18
CA GLY A 290 -32.48 6.79 -13.49
C GLY A 290 -33.32 7.19 -12.30
N MET A 291 -34.60 7.46 -12.53
CA MET A 291 -35.57 7.65 -11.46
C MET A 291 -35.93 6.29 -10.86
N VAL A 292 -36.00 6.20 -9.54
CA VAL A 292 -36.33 4.94 -8.85
C VAL A 292 -37.69 4.46 -9.31
N HIS A 293 -37.77 3.19 -9.74
CA HIS A 293 -39.04 2.61 -10.22
C HIS A 293 -40.07 2.54 -9.07
N PRO A 294 -41.33 2.94 -9.27
CA PRO A 294 -42.38 2.91 -8.24
C PRO A 294 -42.46 1.58 -7.49
N LYS A 295 -42.31 0.47 -8.21
CA LYS A 295 -42.35 -0.88 -7.63
C LYS A 295 -41.28 -1.12 -6.60
N VAL A 296 -40.07 -0.52 -6.78
CA VAL A 296 -38.99 -0.59 -5.78
C VAL A 296 -39.40 0.14 -4.50
N LEU A 297 -40.01 1.32 -4.61
CA LEU A 297 -40.52 2.06 -3.43
C LEU A 297 -41.62 1.27 -2.69
N GLU A 298 -42.56 0.69 -3.44
CA GLU A 298 -43.64 -0.16 -2.88
C GLU A 298 -43.10 -1.37 -2.12
N ASN A 299 -42.02 -2.02 -2.61
CA ASN A 299 -41.43 -3.17 -1.97
C ASN A 299 -40.94 -2.85 -0.54
N PHE A 300 -40.64 -1.58 -0.24
CA PHE A 300 -40.21 -1.10 1.07
C PHE A 300 -41.25 -0.27 1.84
N GLY A 301 -42.50 -0.28 1.33
CA GLY A 301 -43.63 0.46 1.93
C GLY A 301 -43.43 1.99 1.90
N ILE A 302 -42.74 2.48 0.89
CA ILE A 302 -42.60 3.91 0.58
C ILE A 302 -43.64 4.26 -0.45
N ASP A 303 -44.47 5.25 -0.17
CA ASP A 303 -45.58 5.67 -1.02
C ASP A 303 -45.05 6.38 -2.30
N PRO A 304 -45.20 5.78 -3.52
CA PRO A 304 -44.67 6.35 -4.76
C PRO A 304 -45.48 7.57 -5.26
N GLU A 305 -46.70 7.81 -4.75
CA GLU A 305 -47.45 9.01 -5.07
C GLU A 305 -46.95 10.24 -4.29
N LYS A 306 -46.32 10.00 -3.14
CA LYS A 306 -45.76 11.05 -2.30
C LYS A 306 -44.25 11.27 -2.52
N TYR A 307 -43.51 10.19 -2.68
CA TYR A 307 -42.06 10.22 -2.76
C TYR A 307 -41.59 9.79 -4.13
N THR A 308 -40.61 10.52 -4.64
CA THR A 308 -39.87 10.18 -5.85
C THR A 308 -38.39 10.11 -5.51
N GLY A 309 -37.59 9.51 -6.38
CA GLY A 309 -36.18 9.44 -6.13
C GLY A 309 -35.38 9.12 -7.38
N PHE A 310 -34.10 9.24 -7.28
CA PHE A 310 -33.17 8.78 -8.30
C PHE A 310 -32.09 7.88 -7.74
N ALA A 311 -31.57 7.02 -8.59
CA ALA A 311 -30.41 6.19 -8.31
C ALA A 311 -29.39 6.28 -9.43
N PHE A 312 -28.13 6.03 -9.10
CA PHE A 312 -27.02 5.93 -10.05
C PHE A 312 -25.99 4.93 -9.55
N GLY A 313 -25.23 4.31 -10.48
CA GLY A 313 -24.17 3.37 -10.13
C GLY A 313 -22.98 3.49 -11.07
N MET A 314 -21.77 3.55 -10.49
CA MET A 314 -20.52 3.68 -11.24
C MET A 314 -19.41 2.76 -10.72
N GLY A 315 -18.63 2.19 -11.64
CA GLY A 315 -17.46 1.38 -11.31
C GLY A 315 -16.26 2.25 -10.97
N VAL A 316 -15.66 2.04 -9.79
CA VAL A 316 -14.50 2.80 -9.33
C VAL A 316 -13.30 2.59 -10.26
N GLU A 317 -13.11 1.37 -10.76
CA GLU A 317 -12.05 1.02 -11.71
C GLU A 317 -12.17 1.80 -13.02
N ARG A 318 -13.39 1.97 -13.53
CA ARG A 318 -13.63 2.75 -14.75
C ARG A 318 -13.30 4.22 -14.56
N ILE A 319 -13.67 4.80 -13.44
CA ILE A 319 -13.31 6.17 -13.07
C ILE A 319 -11.79 6.31 -12.90
N ALA A 320 -11.16 5.35 -12.21
CA ALA A 320 -9.71 5.32 -12.03
C ALA A 320 -8.94 5.18 -13.35
N GLN A 321 -9.41 4.32 -14.26
CA GLN A 321 -8.83 4.19 -15.60
C GLN A 321 -8.81 5.52 -16.36
N LEU A 322 -9.92 6.22 -16.36
CA LEU A 322 -10.03 7.50 -17.06
C LEU A 322 -9.19 8.59 -16.41
N LYS A 323 -9.18 8.64 -15.08
CA LYS A 323 -8.43 9.65 -14.31
C LYS A 323 -6.92 9.48 -14.41
N TYR A 324 -6.44 8.25 -14.29
CA TYR A 324 -5.00 7.93 -14.29
C TYR A 324 -4.50 7.37 -15.62
N GLN A 325 -5.37 7.31 -16.65
CA GLN A 325 -5.05 6.82 -17.99
C GLN A 325 -4.49 5.39 -18.00
N VAL A 326 -5.00 4.53 -17.12
CA VAL A 326 -4.61 3.12 -17.01
C VAL A 326 -5.36 2.31 -18.06
N ASN A 327 -4.63 1.59 -18.91
CA ASN A 327 -5.22 0.89 -20.05
C ASN A 327 -5.66 -0.56 -19.75
N ASP A 328 -5.32 -1.09 -18.59
CA ASP A 328 -5.58 -2.48 -18.21
C ASP A 328 -6.06 -2.57 -16.76
N LEU A 329 -7.30 -3.07 -16.56
CA LEU A 329 -7.90 -3.22 -15.24
C LEU A 329 -7.14 -4.20 -14.34
N ARG A 330 -6.46 -5.19 -14.90
CA ARG A 330 -5.73 -6.22 -14.16
C ARG A 330 -4.62 -5.64 -13.30
N LEU A 331 -4.04 -4.51 -13.69
CA LEU A 331 -3.00 -3.81 -12.93
C LEU A 331 -3.46 -3.43 -11.51
N TYR A 332 -4.75 -3.17 -11.33
CA TYR A 332 -5.31 -2.85 -10.01
C TYR A 332 -5.36 -4.04 -9.04
N SER A 333 -5.29 -5.28 -9.56
CA SER A 333 -5.38 -6.51 -8.75
C SER A 333 -4.08 -7.32 -8.68
N GLN A 334 -3.08 -7.01 -9.52
CA GLN A 334 -1.82 -7.78 -9.62
C GLN A 334 -0.80 -7.46 -8.52
N ASN A 335 -1.02 -6.41 -7.73
CA ASN A 335 -0.11 -5.96 -6.69
C ASN A 335 1.34 -5.71 -7.19
N ASP A 336 1.49 -5.24 -8.43
CA ASP A 336 2.80 -4.88 -8.99
C ASP A 336 3.31 -3.58 -8.34
N LEU A 337 4.42 -3.68 -7.62
CA LEU A 337 5.01 -2.53 -6.90
C LEU A 337 5.40 -1.40 -7.86
N ARG A 338 5.87 -1.71 -9.09
CA ARG A 338 6.24 -0.70 -10.11
C ARG A 338 5.04 0.12 -10.54
N PHE A 339 3.84 -0.49 -10.57
CA PHE A 339 2.59 0.20 -10.82
C PHE A 339 2.16 1.05 -9.62
N LEU A 340 2.18 0.47 -8.42
CA LEU A 340 1.74 1.15 -7.20
C LEU A 340 2.65 2.32 -6.82
N GLU A 341 3.95 2.21 -7.04
CA GLU A 341 4.92 3.26 -6.75
C GLU A 341 4.69 4.56 -7.52
N GLN A 342 3.99 4.51 -8.65
CA GLN A 342 3.61 5.71 -9.43
C GLN A 342 2.61 6.62 -8.69
N PHE A 343 1.98 6.15 -7.61
CA PHE A 343 0.98 6.89 -6.82
C PHE A 343 1.52 7.41 -5.47
N LYS A 344 2.84 7.44 -5.26
CA LYS A 344 3.46 7.85 -3.97
C LYS A 344 3.19 9.29 -3.55
N SER A 345 2.88 10.16 -4.49
CA SER A 345 2.71 11.61 -4.26
C SER A 345 1.27 12.08 -4.40
N VAL A 346 0.29 11.18 -4.38
CA VAL A 346 -1.11 11.52 -4.61
C VAL A 346 -1.93 11.50 -3.32
#